data_843c829ffbe143e3e2f7773f957fc415
#
_entry.id   843c829ffbe143e3e2f7773f957fc415
#
_cell.length_a   1.000
_cell.length_b   1.000
_cell.length_c   1.000
_cell.angle_alpha   90.00
_cell.angle_beta   90.00
_cell.angle_gamma   90.00
#
_symmetry.space_group_name_H-M   'P 1'
#
loop_
_entity.id
_entity.type
_entity.pdbx_description
1 polymer ?
#
loop_
_entity_poly.entity_id
_entity_poly.type
_entity_poly.pdbx_seq_one_letter_code
_entity_poly.pdbx_strand_id
1 'polypeptide(L)'
;MSPTIRPTAMLAALLASSVLAAQGPPSAPAAPRPAAPPAAAATVADMAAQERLRGERAEDPNPAPARREGEGPFQRLIIRGVNLIDGYGSAPRGPVDVVVEGNRITQVVGVGYPGVAIDESKRPRGATRELDATGMYLMPGLIDLHVHQGTQQKAPDSEYYNKLWLAHGITTVRGVPFASFDYSVRERARSASNEIAAPRYVVYQRPGTGWGRGTPRTPDDARAWVRWAKQNGADGLKLGAERPDLMAAYIDEAKKQGLGTTAHLQQSGVAQVNGRVAAEMGLGAITHFYGIFESMYDNHQVQPWPLDANLGDEQTRFGQVARQWSLVTPGSEKWKAFLKTLLANDVTLDPTMTTYLTGRDVMARMRAPWHERYTIPTQWDFYISNRSNHGAYFYDWTTDDEVAWRNFYRVWMQFINEYKNMGGRVTASSDAGFIYNTPGFSTIQELELLQEAGFYPGEAIRAGTYHAALTNAKPTGRPIESGVVEPGMLADLVIVNANPFQNLKVLYGTGWERLNDATGRVETYGGVLWTIKDGIIYDAKQLLKDIEEMGNAQRRARATGGMR
;
A
#
# COMPACT_ATOMS: atom_id res chain seq x y z
N MET A 1 60.45 18.08 48.24
CA MET A 1 60.29 16.80 48.93
C MET A 1 59.04 16.11 48.41
N SER A 2 59.23 15.25 47.48
CA SER A 2 58.14 14.40 46.94
C SER A 2 58.17 13.03 47.63
N PRO A 3 57.06 12.36 47.81
CA PRO A 3 57.06 10.91 47.91
C PRO A 3 56.44 10.27 46.67
N THR A 4 57.23 9.42 46.07
CA THR A 4 56.91 8.44 45.03
C THR A 4 55.94 7.38 45.56
N ILE A 5 54.86 7.16 44.83
CA ILE A 5 53.97 6.00 45.01
C ILE A 5 54.23 5.02 43.88
N ARG A 6 54.58 3.81 44.22
CA ARG A 6 54.77 2.66 43.34
C ARG A 6 53.39 2.07 42.94
N PRO A 7 53.19 1.59 41.70
CA PRO A 7 51.98 0.87 41.36
C PRO A 7 52.06 -0.62 41.76
N THR A 8 51.07 -1.06 42.49
CA THR A 8 50.83 -2.48 42.80
C THR A 8 50.18 -3.18 41.60
N ALA A 9 50.86 -4.17 41.08
CA ALA A 9 50.30 -5.02 40.01
C ALA A 9 49.19 -5.88 40.57
N MET A 10 47.96 -5.68 40.06
CA MET A 10 46.83 -6.57 40.33
C MET A 10 46.72 -7.60 39.20
N LEU A 11 46.94 -8.85 39.53
CA LEU A 11 46.88 -10.02 38.68
C LEU A 11 45.40 -10.24 38.27
N ALA A 12 45.06 -9.96 37.01
CA ALA A 12 43.72 -10.29 36.47
C ALA A 12 43.70 -11.78 36.09
N ALA A 13 42.98 -12.58 36.86
CA ALA A 13 42.65 -13.94 36.48
C ALA A 13 41.61 -13.93 35.36
N LEU A 14 42.00 -14.33 34.16
CA LEU A 14 41.09 -14.64 33.06
C LEU A 14 40.30 -15.90 33.38
N LEU A 15 39.05 -15.75 33.78
CA LEU A 15 38.06 -16.83 33.77
C LEU A 15 37.53 -16.94 32.33
N ALA A 16 38.05 -17.90 31.59
CA ALA A 16 37.47 -18.34 30.33
C ALA A 16 36.17 -19.11 30.65
N SER A 17 35.04 -18.42 30.59
CA SER A 17 33.73 -19.07 30.60
C SER A 17 33.49 -19.68 29.22
N SER A 18 33.71 -20.99 29.07
CA SER A 18 33.25 -21.78 27.95
C SER A 18 31.73 -21.80 27.97
N VAL A 19 31.10 -21.02 27.09
CA VAL A 19 29.68 -21.16 26.79
C VAL A 19 29.49 -22.46 26.01
N LEU A 20 29.17 -23.54 26.72
CA LEU A 20 28.58 -24.71 26.10
C LEU A 20 27.23 -24.28 25.52
N ALA A 21 27.15 -24.16 24.20
CA ALA A 21 25.89 -24.09 23.50
C ALA A 21 25.18 -25.44 23.73
N ALA A 22 24.22 -25.46 24.62
CA ALA A 22 23.29 -26.56 24.73
C ALA A 22 22.46 -26.60 23.43
N GLN A 23 22.87 -27.44 22.49
CA GLN A 23 22.00 -27.87 21.41
C GLN A 23 20.88 -28.68 22.07
N GLY A 24 19.70 -28.10 22.17
CA GLY A 24 18.50 -28.83 22.53
C GLY A 24 18.30 -29.97 21.53
N PRO A 25 17.69 -31.08 21.93
CA PRO A 25 17.43 -32.18 21.02
C PRO A 25 16.62 -31.68 19.84
N PRO A 26 16.83 -32.20 18.61
CA PRO A 26 16.04 -31.83 17.47
C PRO A 26 14.57 -32.05 17.81
N SER A 27 13.74 -31.01 17.67
CA SER A 27 12.31 -31.12 17.87
C SER A 27 11.78 -32.24 16.97
N ALA A 28 11.12 -33.22 17.60
CA ALA A 28 10.46 -34.27 16.86
C ALA A 28 9.53 -33.65 15.81
N PRO A 29 9.41 -34.23 14.61
CA PRO A 29 8.47 -33.75 13.62
C PRO A 29 7.07 -33.69 14.26
N ALA A 30 6.41 -32.53 14.14
CA ALA A 30 5.06 -32.34 14.66
C ALA A 30 4.19 -33.48 14.16
N ALA A 31 3.45 -34.09 15.05
CA ALA A 31 2.51 -35.16 14.68
C ALA A 31 1.59 -34.64 13.57
N PRO A 32 1.29 -35.45 12.54
CA PRO A 32 0.39 -35.02 11.49
C PRO A 32 -0.94 -34.60 12.12
N ARG A 33 -1.42 -33.42 11.76
CA ARG A 33 -2.76 -32.94 12.11
C ARG A 33 -3.77 -34.05 11.78
N PRO A 34 -4.75 -34.34 12.65
CA PRO A 34 -5.84 -35.20 12.25
C PRO A 34 -6.44 -34.65 10.96
N ALA A 35 -6.57 -35.51 9.96
CA ALA A 35 -7.14 -35.14 8.67
C ALA A 35 -8.51 -34.49 8.93
N ALA A 36 -8.69 -33.28 8.42
CA ALA A 36 -10.01 -32.68 8.40
C ALA A 36 -10.97 -33.66 7.70
N PRO A 37 -12.22 -33.81 8.15
CA PRO A 37 -13.17 -34.65 7.46
C PRO A 37 -13.20 -34.25 5.97
N PRO A 38 -13.29 -35.23 5.03
CA PRO A 38 -13.26 -34.93 3.61
C PRO A 38 -14.31 -33.85 3.33
N ALA A 39 -13.86 -32.70 2.82
CA ALA A 39 -14.77 -31.64 2.40
C ALA A 39 -15.72 -32.27 1.38
N ALA A 40 -17.03 -32.17 1.62
CA ALA A 40 -18.03 -32.57 0.63
C ALA A 40 -17.63 -31.88 -0.69
N ALA A 41 -17.61 -32.67 -1.79
CA ALA A 41 -17.25 -32.14 -3.11
C ALA A 41 -18.10 -30.88 -3.36
N ALA A 42 -17.46 -29.74 -3.55
CA ALA A 42 -18.17 -28.49 -3.80
C ALA A 42 -19.06 -28.65 -5.01
N THR A 43 -20.32 -28.31 -4.89
CA THR A 43 -21.26 -28.36 -6.02
C THR A 43 -20.88 -27.27 -7.04
N VAL A 44 -21.33 -27.39 -8.28
CA VAL A 44 -21.15 -26.35 -9.31
C VAL A 44 -21.73 -25.01 -8.84
N ALA A 45 -22.80 -25.05 -8.03
CA ALA A 45 -23.38 -23.86 -7.41
C ALA A 45 -22.44 -23.23 -6.36
N ASP A 46 -21.73 -24.05 -5.55
CA ASP A 46 -20.76 -23.58 -4.57
C ASP A 46 -19.54 -23.00 -5.26
N MET A 47 -19.08 -23.60 -6.36
CA MET A 47 -17.98 -23.06 -7.16
C MET A 47 -18.37 -21.73 -7.82
N ALA A 48 -19.59 -21.60 -8.34
CA ALA A 48 -20.09 -20.35 -8.90
C ALA A 48 -20.34 -19.28 -7.83
N ALA A 49 -20.67 -19.67 -6.60
CA ALA A 49 -20.75 -18.79 -5.45
C ALA A 49 -19.36 -18.33 -5.02
N GLN A 50 -18.37 -19.23 -4.98
CA GLN A 50 -16.98 -18.91 -4.69
C GLN A 50 -16.35 -18.00 -5.76
N GLU A 51 -16.65 -18.20 -7.04
CA GLU A 51 -16.21 -17.28 -8.11
C GLU A 51 -16.85 -15.90 -7.99
N ARG A 52 -18.12 -15.81 -7.58
CA ARG A 52 -18.78 -14.54 -7.27
C ARG A 52 -18.15 -13.84 -6.08
N LEU A 53 -17.75 -14.60 -5.06
CA LEU A 53 -17.10 -14.07 -3.84
C LEU A 53 -15.62 -13.71 -4.07
N ARG A 54 -14.96 -14.31 -5.06
CA ARG A 54 -13.58 -13.96 -5.46
C ARG A 54 -13.46 -12.60 -6.17
N GLY A 55 -14.55 -11.85 -6.29
CA GLY A 55 -14.55 -10.50 -6.87
C GLY A 55 -14.48 -10.45 -8.40
N GLU A 56 -14.43 -11.59 -9.09
CA GLU A 56 -14.41 -11.61 -10.55
C GLU A 56 -15.78 -11.31 -11.16
N ARG A 57 -16.86 -11.40 -10.35
CA ARG A 57 -18.24 -11.06 -10.71
C ARG A 57 -18.94 -10.23 -9.63
N ALA A 58 -18.19 -9.56 -8.75
CA ALA A 58 -18.80 -8.67 -7.79
C ALA A 58 -19.47 -7.49 -8.52
N GLU A 59 -20.68 -7.14 -8.11
CA GLU A 59 -21.35 -5.96 -8.65
C GLU A 59 -20.56 -4.69 -8.31
N ASP A 60 -20.46 -3.79 -9.30
CA ASP A 60 -19.83 -2.49 -9.12
C ASP A 60 -20.48 -1.74 -7.95
N PRO A 61 -19.71 -0.98 -7.18
CA PRO A 61 -20.29 -0.10 -6.17
C PRO A 61 -21.10 1.02 -6.83
N ASN A 62 -21.98 1.64 -6.05
CA ASN A 62 -22.65 2.85 -6.48
C ASN A 62 -21.63 3.93 -6.83
N PRO A 63 -21.79 4.65 -7.95
CA PRO A 63 -20.91 5.77 -8.30
C PRO A 63 -20.91 6.84 -7.21
N ALA A 64 -19.76 7.50 -7.01
CA ALA A 64 -19.71 8.62 -6.08
C ALA A 64 -20.65 9.74 -6.51
N PRO A 65 -21.32 10.43 -5.57
CA PRO A 65 -22.13 11.60 -5.88
C PRO A 65 -21.28 12.75 -6.44
N ALA A 66 -21.93 13.72 -7.06
CA ALA A 66 -21.27 14.96 -7.45
C ALA A 66 -20.65 15.64 -6.23
N ARG A 67 -19.45 16.15 -6.37
CA ARG A 67 -18.65 16.77 -5.31
C ARG A 67 -19.39 17.94 -4.65
N ARG A 68 -19.45 17.91 -3.36
CA ARG A 68 -19.92 19.01 -2.50
C ARG A 68 -18.83 19.48 -1.53
N GLU A 69 -17.78 18.68 -1.39
CA GLU A 69 -16.65 18.86 -0.49
C GLU A 69 -15.52 19.64 -1.17
N GLY A 70 -14.73 20.30 -0.34
CA GLY A 70 -13.53 21.01 -0.77
C GLY A 70 -13.80 22.40 -1.34
N GLU A 71 -12.81 23.27 -1.20
CA GLU A 71 -12.81 24.65 -1.67
C GLU A 71 -11.88 24.79 -2.87
N GLY A 72 -12.31 25.49 -3.90
CA GLY A 72 -11.50 25.75 -5.09
C GLY A 72 -11.84 24.87 -6.30
N PRO A 73 -10.97 24.76 -7.33
CA PRO A 73 -9.62 25.36 -7.35
C PRO A 73 -9.68 26.90 -7.40
N PHE A 74 -8.59 27.52 -6.91
CA PHE A 74 -8.47 28.98 -6.86
C PHE A 74 -7.64 29.50 -8.03
N GLN A 75 -7.88 30.74 -8.46
CA GLN A 75 -7.03 31.38 -9.46
C GLN A 75 -5.57 31.46 -8.94
N ARG A 76 -5.41 31.84 -7.66
CA ARG A 76 -4.10 31.88 -6.98
C ARG A 76 -4.25 31.58 -5.51
N LEU A 77 -3.84 30.38 -5.09
CA LEU A 77 -3.73 29.97 -3.70
C LEU A 77 -2.31 30.18 -3.21
N ILE A 78 -2.13 30.77 -2.04
CA ILE A 78 -0.82 30.85 -1.38
C ILE A 78 -0.90 30.12 -0.03
N ILE A 79 -0.07 29.09 0.12
CA ILE A 79 0.08 28.32 1.37
C ILE A 79 1.28 28.92 2.12
N ARG A 80 1.06 29.40 3.34
CA ARG A 80 1.98 30.26 4.07
C ARG A 80 2.80 29.49 5.12
N GLY A 81 4.13 29.73 5.13
CA GLY A 81 5.00 29.48 6.28
C GLY A 81 5.26 28.02 6.64
N VAL A 82 5.11 27.10 5.70
CA VAL A 82 5.25 25.65 5.96
C VAL A 82 6.70 25.19 6.11
N ASN A 83 6.88 24.09 6.83
CA ASN A 83 8.06 23.25 6.73
C ASN A 83 7.84 22.27 5.56
N LEU A 84 8.63 22.41 4.51
CA LEU A 84 8.49 21.67 3.27
C LEU A 84 9.23 20.33 3.32
N ILE A 85 8.52 19.25 3.02
CA ILE A 85 9.03 17.92 2.68
C ILE A 85 8.85 17.76 1.17
N ASP A 86 9.94 17.74 0.41
CA ASP A 86 9.89 17.85 -1.06
C ASP A 86 9.45 16.58 -1.79
N GLY A 87 9.46 15.42 -1.13
CA GLY A 87 9.13 14.12 -1.70
C GLY A 87 10.34 13.28 -2.13
N TYR A 88 11.53 13.87 -2.24
CA TYR A 88 12.75 13.15 -2.60
C TYR A 88 13.41 12.40 -1.43
N GLY A 89 12.90 12.56 -0.23
CA GLY A 89 13.47 11.97 0.99
C GLY A 89 14.42 12.88 1.76
N SER A 90 14.57 14.13 1.33
CA SER A 90 15.35 15.15 2.01
C SER A 90 14.71 15.57 3.33
N ALA A 91 15.53 16.01 4.29
CA ALA A 91 15.03 16.57 5.55
C ALA A 91 14.09 17.76 5.33
N PRO A 92 13.07 17.96 6.18
CA PRO A 92 12.19 19.11 6.09
C PRO A 92 12.95 20.44 6.12
N ARG A 93 12.54 21.39 5.28
CA ARG A 93 13.12 22.74 5.22
C ARG A 93 12.03 23.80 5.28
N GLY A 94 12.29 24.92 5.91
CA GLY A 94 11.31 26.02 6.02
C GLY A 94 11.83 27.18 6.85
N PRO A 95 11.02 28.24 7.04
CA PRO A 95 9.66 28.40 6.50
C PRO A 95 9.65 28.68 4.98
N VAL A 96 8.64 28.14 4.30
CA VAL A 96 8.44 28.23 2.85
C VAL A 96 6.99 28.66 2.56
N ASP A 97 6.80 29.56 1.59
CA ASP A 97 5.49 29.82 0.99
C ASP A 97 5.38 29.09 -0.35
N VAL A 98 4.25 28.40 -0.58
CA VAL A 98 3.97 27.67 -1.82
C VAL A 98 2.81 28.35 -2.56
N VAL A 99 3.02 28.69 -3.85
CA VAL A 99 2.02 29.31 -4.70
C VAL A 99 1.47 28.27 -5.67
N VAL A 100 0.15 28.18 -5.72
CA VAL A 100 -0.61 27.34 -6.65
C VAL A 100 -1.49 28.22 -7.52
N GLU A 101 -1.45 28.05 -8.84
CA GLU A 101 -2.34 28.70 -9.78
C GLU A 101 -3.13 27.64 -10.54
N GLY A 102 -4.44 27.71 -10.42
CA GLY A 102 -5.32 26.64 -10.89
C GLY A 102 -5.00 25.32 -10.19
N ASN A 103 -4.46 24.36 -10.94
CA ASN A 103 -4.11 23.04 -10.40
C ASN A 103 -2.60 22.78 -10.35
N ARG A 104 -1.73 23.82 -10.56
CA ARG A 104 -0.28 23.63 -10.57
C ARG A 104 0.45 24.51 -9.57
N ILE A 105 1.50 23.96 -8.99
CA ILE A 105 2.48 24.71 -8.21
C ILE A 105 3.26 25.60 -9.17
N THR A 106 3.29 26.91 -8.90
CA THR A 106 4.02 27.86 -9.73
C THR A 106 5.26 28.42 -9.05
N GLN A 107 5.26 28.48 -7.69
CA GLN A 107 6.40 28.97 -6.92
C GLN A 107 6.56 28.19 -5.61
N VAL A 108 7.79 28.01 -5.19
CA VAL A 108 8.20 27.49 -3.87
C VAL A 108 9.26 28.44 -3.32
N VAL A 109 8.88 29.31 -2.40
CA VAL A 109 9.68 30.45 -1.96
C VAL A 109 10.11 30.30 -0.49
N GLY A 110 11.44 30.25 -0.24
CA GLY A 110 11.97 30.32 1.12
C GLY A 110 11.80 31.73 1.68
N VAL A 111 11.09 31.86 2.81
CA VAL A 111 10.74 33.16 3.41
C VAL A 111 11.44 33.43 4.74
N GLY A 112 12.37 32.57 5.12
CA GLY A 112 13.14 32.70 6.36
C GLY A 112 13.99 31.48 6.66
N TYR A 113 14.39 31.36 7.92
CA TYR A 113 15.13 30.21 8.46
C TYR A 113 14.48 29.76 9.77
N PRO A 114 14.63 28.50 10.19
CA PRO A 114 14.09 28.01 11.46
C PRO A 114 14.59 28.90 12.63
N GLY A 115 13.67 29.32 13.50
CA GLY A 115 13.98 30.15 14.66
C GLY A 115 14.23 31.63 14.37
N VAL A 116 14.13 32.06 13.12
CA VAL A 116 14.28 33.48 12.72
C VAL A 116 12.93 34.00 12.22
N ALA A 117 12.63 35.26 12.46
CA ALA A 117 11.42 35.92 11.98
C ALA A 117 11.32 35.81 10.44
N ILE A 118 10.10 35.58 9.95
CA ILE A 118 9.81 35.50 8.51
C ILE A 118 10.14 36.86 7.85
N ASP A 119 10.80 36.82 6.70
CA ASP A 119 11.09 37.97 5.88
C ASP A 119 9.84 38.28 5.00
N GLU A 120 9.03 39.20 5.46
CA GLU A 120 7.81 39.62 4.78
C GLU A 120 8.06 40.21 3.38
N SER A 121 9.26 40.69 3.08
CA SER A 121 9.61 41.23 1.76
C SER A 121 9.74 40.15 0.68
N LYS A 122 10.04 38.92 1.07
CA LYS A 122 10.17 37.74 0.18
C LYS A 122 8.85 37.05 -0.11
N ARG A 123 7.81 37.35 0.66
CA ARG A 123 6.54 36.62 0.54
C ARG A 123 5.83 36.91 -0.76
N PRO A 124 5.36 35.89 -1.50
CA PRO A 124 4.51 36.06 -2.67
C PRO A 124 3.24 36.84 -2.31
N ARG A 125 2.74 37.66 -3.25
CA ARG A 125 1.54 38.50 -3.08
C ARG A 125 0.46 38.18 -4.12
N GLY A 126 -0.73 38.75 -3.96
CA GLY A 126 -1.81 38.65 -4.95
C GLY A 126 -2.61 37.34 -4.85
N ALA A 127 -2.74 36.79 -3.68
CA ALA A 127 -3.58 35.62 -3.47
C ALA A 127 -5.07 35.94 -3.66
N THR A 128 -5.81 35.04 -4.29
CA THR A 128 -7.27 34.99 -4.22
C THR A 128 -7.73 34.18 -3.00
N ARG A 129 -6.87 33.29 -2.51
CA ARG A 129 -7.04 32.54 -1.27
C ARG A 129 -5.68 32.39 -0.59
N GLU A 130 -5.60 32.66 0.70
CA GLU A 130 -4.46 32.34 1.55
C GLU A 130 -4.83 31.21 2.49
N LEU A 131 -3.90 30.27 2.67
CA LEU A 131 -3.99 29.20 3.67
C LEU A 131 -2.81 29.38 4.63
N ASP A 132 -3.09 29.83 5.85
CA ASP A 132 -2.07 29.90 6.89
C ASP A 132 -1.75 28.50 7.42
N ALA A 133 -0.57 28.03 7.14
CA ALA A 133 -0.02 26.76 7.61
C ALA A 133 1.34 26.97 8.30
N THR A 134 1.53 28.16 8.89
CA THR A 134 2.78 28.54 9.56
C THR A 134 3.17 27.51 10.63
N GLY A 135 4.40 26.98 10.48
CA GLY A 135 4.95 25.94 11.37
C GLY A 135 4.47 24.52 11.10
N MET A 136 3.45 24.33 10.25
CA MET A 136 2.97 23.02 9.83
C MET A 136 3.90 22.39 8.79
N TYR A 137 3.68 21.12 8.46
CA TYR A 137 4.45 20.39 7.46
C TYR A 137 3.60 20.18 6.19
N LEU A 138 4.19 20.55 5.05
CA LEU A 138 3.61 20.32 3.74
C LEU A 138 4.45 19.30 2.99
N MET A 139 3.80 18.31 2.41
CA MET A 139 4.43 17.26 1.60
C MET A 139 3.60 16.98 0.34
N PRO A 140 4.16 16.25 -0.66
CA PRO A 140 3.36 15.76 -1.77
C PRO A 140 2.22 14.88 -1.26
N GLY A 141 1.10 14.88 -1.97
CA GLY A 141 0.04 13.92 -1.76
C GLY A 141 0.55 12.48 -1.92
N LEU A 142 0.10 11.60 -1.04
CA LEU A 142 0.45 10.18 -1.10
C LEU A 142 -0.19 9.52 -2.33
N ILE A 143 0.50 8.51 -2.85
CA ILE A 143 0.09 7.73 -4.02
C ILE A 143 0.05 6.26 -3.62
N ASP A 144 -1.15 5.66 -3.61
CA ASP A 144 -1.35 4.24 -3.34
C ASP A 144 -1.48 3.48 -4.68
N LEU A 145 -0.50 2.65 -5.01
CA LEU A 145 -0.44 1.96 -6.29
C LEU A 145 -1.17 0.60 -6.31
N HIS A 146 -1.84 0.25 -5.22
CA HIS A 146 -2.54 -1.01 -5.15
C HIS A 146 -3.83 -0.87 -4.34
N VAL A 147 -4.90 -0.53 -5.03
CA VAL A 147 -6.21 -0.41 -4.40
C VAL A 147 -7.29 -1.13 -5.19
N HIS A 148 -8.34 -1.51 -4.48
CA HIS A 148 -9.60 -2.00 -5.03
C HIS A 148 -10.72 -1.09 -4.54
N GLN A 149 -11.72 -0.83 -5.39
CA GLN A 149 -12.93 -0.13 -4.95
C GLN A 149 -13.81 -1.10 -4.14
N GLY A 150 -14.80 -0.57 -3.46
CA GLY A 150 -15.82 -1.36 -2.79
C GLY A 150 -16.62 -2.23 -3.78
N THR A 151 -17.49 -3.07 -3.24
CA THR A 151 -18.51 -3.81 -3.98
C THR A 151 -19.83 -3.64 -3.25
N GLN A 152 -20.96 -4.02 -3.89
CA GLN A 152 -22.28 -3.96 -3.25
C GLN A 152 -22.31 -4.71 -1.91
N GLN A 153 -21.52 -5.80 -1.78
CA GLN A 153 -21.50 -6.61 -0.57
C GLN A 153 -20.66 -6.02 0.57
N LYS A 154 -19.55 -5.33 0.25
CA LYS A 154 -18.60 -4.88 1.29
C LYS A 154 -18.60 -3.38 1.54
N ALA A 155 -18.63 -2.58 0.50
CA ALA A 155 -18.67 -1.12 0.57
C ALA A 155 -19.48 -0.62 -0.63
N PRO A 156 -20.82 -0.57 -0.51
CA PRO A 156 -21.71 -0.31 -1.65
C PRO A 156 -21.52 1.07 -2.26
N ASP A 157 -21.08 2.06 -1.48
CA ASP A 157 -20.92 3.43 -1.95
C ASP A 157 -19.43 3.77 -2.13
N SER A 158 -19.02 4.05 -3.35
CA SER A 158 -17.63 4.38 -3.68
C SER A 158 -17.13 5.66 -2.99
N GLU A 159 -18.05 6.55 -2.63
CA GLU A 159 -17.77 7.75 -1.84
C GLU A 159 -17.04 7.43 -0.54
N TYR A 160 -17.38 6.32 0.12
CA TYR A 160 -16.76 5.90 1.36
C TYR A 160 -15.23 5.70 1.22
N TYR A 161 -14.79 4.95 0.21
CA TYR A 161 -13.36 4.74 -0.02
C TYR A 161 -12.67 6.02 -0.49
N ASN A 162 -13.31 6.79 -1.35
CA ASN A 162 -12.77 8.05 -1.84
C ASN A 162 -12.49 9.04 -0.70
N LYS A 163 -13.44 9.19 0.23
CA LYS A 163 -13.27 10.04 1.41
C LYS A 163 -12.20 9.51 2.37
N LEU A 164 -12.09 8.19 2.55
CA LEU A 164 -11.03 7.58 3.35
C LEU A 164 -9.64 7.89 2.79
N TRP A 165 -9.46 7.76 1.48
CA TRP A 165 -8.18 8.09 0.85
C TRP A 165 -7.84 9.58 1.02
N LEU A 166 -8.76 10.47 0.67
CA LEU A 166 -8.54 11.92 0.81
C LEU A 166 -8.30 12.33 2.27
N ALA A 167 -9.03 11.75 3.24
CA ALA A 167 -8.85 12.05 4.66
C ALA A 167 -7.46 11.64 5.20
N HIS A 168 -6.75 10.78 4.49
CA HIS A 168 -5.39 10.33 4.82
C HIS A 168 -4.32 10.88 3.88
N GLY A 169 -4.62 11.95 3.13
CA GLY A 169 -3.64 12.61 2.28
C GLY A 169 -3.32 11.87 0.98
N ILE A 170 -4.11 10.88 0.59
CA ILE A 170 -3.88 10.12 -0.64
C ILE A 170 -4.57 10.85 -1.79
N THR A 171 -3.78 11.38 -2.74
CA THR A 171 -4.26 12.19 -3.86
C THR A 171 -4.29 11.44 -5.19
N THR A 172 -3.62 10.29 -5.26
CA THR A 172 -3.63 9.41 -6.43
C THR A 172 -3.73 7.95 -5.98
N VAL A 173 -4.56 7.18 -6.67
CA VAL A 173 -4.71 5.74 -6.44
C VAL A 173 -4.66 4.97 -7.76
N ARG A 174 -4.03 3.79 -7.74
CA ARG A 174 -4.01 2.87 -8.87
C ARG A 174 -4.89 1.66 -8.57
N GLY A 175 -6.02 1.56 -9.26
CA GLY A 175 -6.90 0.40 -9.18
C GLY A 175 -6.33 -0.81 -9.91
N VAL A 176 -6.39 -1.99 -9.27
CA VAL A 176 -5.77 -3.20 -9.81
C VAL A 176 -6.69 -4.44 -9.72
N PRO A 177 -7.91 -4.41 -10.25
CA PRO A 177 -8.70 -3.27 -10.77
C PRO A 177 -9.47 -2.53 -9.65
N PHE A 178 -10.04 -1.36 -9.97
CA PHE A 178 -11.03 -0.74 -9.07
C PHE A 178 -12.29 -1.60 -8.97
N ALA A 179 -12.93 -1.87 -10.10
CA ALA A 179 -14.15 -2.62 -10.29
C ALA A 179 -14.21 -3.07 -11.77
N SER A 180 -15.38 -3.14 -12.40
CA SER A 180 -15.48 -3.44 -13.83
C SER A 180 -14.69 -2.44 -14.69
N PHE A 181 -14.42 -2.81 -15.93
CA PHE A 181 -13.65 -1.94 -16.84
C PHE A 181 -14.37 -0.61 -17.07
N ASP A 182 -15.64 -0.67 -17.41
CA ASP A 182 -16.46 0.50 -17.73
C ASP A 182 -16.62 1.43 -16.52
N TYR A 183 -16.84 0.86 -15.33
CA TYR A 183 -16.88 1.61 -14.08
C TYR A 183 -15.55 2.34 -13.86
N SER A 184 -14.44 1.63 -13.94
CA SER A 184 -13.11 2.19 -13.67
C SER A 184 -12.77 3.37 -14.59
N VAL A 185 -13.06 3.26 -15.88
CA VAL A 185 -12.79 4.32 -16.87
C VAL A 185 -13.71 5.52 -16.67
N ARG A 186 -15.00 5.27 -16.39
CA ARG A 186 -15.98 6.33 -16.12
C ARG A 186 -15.61 7.11 -14.86
N GLU A 187 -15.37 6.44 -13.74
CA GLU A 187 -15.04 7.13 -12.49
C GLU A 187 -13.67 7.82 -12.55
N ARG A 188 -12.72 7.31 -13.35
CA ARG A 188 -11.48 8.04 -13.63
C ARG A 188 -11.75 9.38 -14.33
N ALA A 189 -12.61 9.41 -15.31
CA ALA A 189 -12.95 10.66 -16.01
C ALA A 189 -13.60 11.67 -15.06
N ARG A 190 -14.52 11.20 -14.20
CA ARG A 190 -15.19 12.02 -13.19
C ARG A 190 -14.23 12.55 -12.12
N SER A 191 -13.27 11.71 -11.68
CA SER A 191 -12.21 12.15 -10.77
C SER A 191 -11.27 13.17 -11.41
N ALA A 192 -10.88 12.96 -12.68
CA ALA A 192 -9.99 13.85 -13.41
C ALA A 192 -10.60 15.24 -13.67
N SER A 193 -11.92 15.31 -13.87
CA SER A 193 -12.66 16.58 -14.00
C SER A 193 -13.03 17.22 -12.66
N ASN A 194 -12.68 16.60 -11.53
CA ASN A 194 -13.10 16.99 -10.19
C ASN A 194 -14.64 17.04 -10.00
N GLU A 195 -15.38 16.27 -10.77
CA GLU A 195 -16.83 16.10 -10.62
C GLU A 195 -17.17 15.40 -9.31
N ILE A 196 -16.29 14.53 -8.83
CA ILE A 196 -16.43 13.79 -7.58
C ILE A 196 -15.29 14.13 -6.60
N ALA A 197 -15.57 14.01 -5.30
CA ALA A 197 -14.55 14.09 -4.26
C ALA A 197 -13.78 12.77 -4.19
N ALA A 198 -12.69 12.66 -4.94
CA ALA A 198 -11.90 11.43 -5.07
C ALA A 198 -10.43 11.74 -5.39
N PRO A 199 -9.50 10.85 -5.02
CA PRO A 199 -8.13 10.87 -5.54
C PRO A 199 -8.13 10.74 -7.07
N ARG A 200 -7.04 11.07 -7.73
CA ARG A 200 -6.80 10.79 -9.13
C ARG A 200 -6.72 9.28 -9.36
N TYR A 201 -7.47 8.75 -10.34
CA TYR A 201 -7.49 7.31 -10.63
C TYR A 201 -6.54 6.97 -11.76
N VAL A 202 -5.73 5.91 -11.55
CA VAL A 202 -4.92 5.23 -12.58
C VAL A 202 -5.51 3.83 -12.74
N VAL A 203 -5.87 3.45 -13.97
CA VAL A 203 -6.69 2.26 -14.25
C VAL A 203 -5.84 1.12 -14.80
N TYR A 204 -5.55 0.13 -13.97
CA TYR A 204 -4.99 -1.15 -14.40
C TYR A 204 -6.10 -2.20 -14.41
N GLN A 205 -6.08 -3.08 -15.42
CA GLN A 205 -7.13 -4.07 -15.63
C GLN A 205 -6.56 -5.48 -15.81
N ARG A 206 -7.35 -6.49 -15.43
CA ARG A 206 -7.00 -7.90 -15.63
C ARG A 206 -7.25 -8.32 -17.07
N PRO A 207 -6.45 -9.27 -17.61
CA PRO A 207 -6.64 -9.82 -18.94
C PRO A 207 -8.09 -10.28 -19.23
N GLY A 208 -8.63 -9.84 -20.35
CA GLY A 208 -9.97 -10.19 -20.80
C GLY A 208 -11.09 -9.34 -20.23
N THR A 209 -10.86 -8.55 -19.17
CA THR A 209 -11.90 -7.71 -18.56
C THR A 209 -12.45 -6.70 -19.58
N GLY A 210 -13.78 -6.61 -19.68
CA GLY A 210 -14.49 -5.71 -20.58
C GLY A 210 -14.45 -6.10 -22.06
N TRP A 211 -13.65 -7.09 -22.44
CA TRP A 211 -13.49 -7.53 -23.82
C TRP A 211 -14.56 -8.55 -24.20
N GLY A 212 -15.46 -8.23 -25.10
CA GLY A 212 -16.58 -9.10 -25.49
C GLY A 212 -16.18 -10.49 -26.05
N ARG A 213 -14.86 -10.75 -26.21
CA ARG A 213 -14.31 -12.04 -26.67
C ARG A 213 -13.84 -12.94 -25.50
N GLY A 214 -14.00 -12.50 -24.26
CA GLY A 214 -13.61 -13.24 -23.05
C GLY A 214 -12.12 -13.22 -22.76
N THR A 215 -11.67 -14.13 -21.90
CA THR A 215 -10.26 -14.24 -21.49
C THR A 215 -9.37 -14.69 -22.65
N PRO A 216 -8.29 -13.99 -22.99
CA PRO A 216 -7.32 -14.38 -24.01
C PRO A 216 -6.74 -15.78 -23.75
N ARG A 217 -6.65 -16.59 -24.81
CA ARG A 217 -6.17 -17.99 -24.73
C ARG A 217 -4.91 -18.24 -25.55
N THR A 218 -4.59 -17.35 -26.46
CA THR A 218 -3.39 -17.39 -27.30
C THR A 218 -2.57 -16.11 -27.15
N PRO A 219 -1.27 -16.11 -27.47
CA PRO A 219 -0.45 -14.90 -27.50
C PRO A 219 -1.02 -13.78 -28.39
N ASP A 220 -1.66 -14.14 -29.50
CA ASP A 220 -2.28 -13.16 -30.42
C ASP A 220 -3.53 -12.54 -29.80
N ASP A 221 -4.36 -13.33 -29.10
CA ASP A 221 -5.49 -12.81 -28.33
C ASP A 221 -5.00 -11.87 -27.22
N ALA A 222 -3.92 -12.25 -26.52
CA ALA A 222 -3.31 -11.45 -25.47
C ALA A 222 -2.91 -10.07 -26.01
N ARG A 223 -2.17 -10.02 -27.13
CA ARG A 223 -1.78 -8.76 -27.79
C ARG A 223 -2.98 -7.96 -28.27
N ALA A 224 -3.98 -8.64 -28.85
CA ALA A 224 -5.20 -7.99 -29.31
C ALA A 224 -5.99 -7.33 -28.16
N TRP A 225 -6.11 -8.04 -27.03
CA TRP A 225 -6.75 -7.48 -25.84
C TRP A 225 -5.97 -6.27 -25.28
N VAL A 226 -4.65 -6.33 -25.21
CA VAL A 226 -3.82 -5.21 -24.72
C VAL A 226 -4.05 -3.94 -25.55
N ARG A 227 -4.05 -4.06 -26.90
CA ARG A 227 -4.37 -2.93 -27.79
C ARG A 227 -5.77 -2.40 -27.57
N TRP A 228 -6.76 -3.30 -27.43
CA TRP A 228 -8.13 -2.93 -27.12
C TRP A 228 -8.22 -2.21 -25.77
N ALA A 229 -7.60 -2.74 -24.71
CA ALA A 229 -7.58 -2.13 -23.39
C ALA A 229 -7.00 -0.70 -23.42
N LYS A 230 -5.89 -0.49 -24.14
CA LYS A 230 -5.31 0.84 -24.35
C LYS A 230 -6.28 1.79 -25.02
N GLN A 231 -6.91 1.37 -26.10
CA GLN A 231 -7.86 2.19 -26.87
C GLN A 231 -9.11 2.56 -26.03
N ASN A 232 -9.49 1.70 -25.10
CA ASN A 232 -10.64 1.90 -24.21
C ASN A 232 -10.26 2.53 -22.86
N GLY A 233 -9.02 2.95 -22.67
CA GLY A 233 -8.64 3.81 -21.55
C GLY A 233 -7.94 3.12 -20.39
N ALA A 234 -7.42 1.91 -20.53
CA ALA A 234 -6.52 1.35 -19.52
C ALA A 234 -5.17 2.10 -19.51
N ASP A 235 -4.61 2.27 -18.31
CA ASP A 235 -3.26 2.80 -18.08
C ASP A 235 -2.25 1.66 -17.88
N GLY A 236 -2.72 0.44 -17.60
CA GLY A 236 -1.87 -0.73 -17.39
C GLY A 236 -2.61 -2.03 -17.16
N LEU A 237 -1.83 -3.07 -16.90
CA LEU A 237 -2.29 -4.45 -16.73
C LEU A 237 -1.99 -4.96 -15.33
N LYS A 238 -2.98 -5.63 -14.72
CA LYS A 238 -2.83 -6.47 -13.52
C LYS A 238 -2.78 -7.93 -13.94
N LEU A 239 -1.58 -8.49 -13.97
CA LEU A 239 -1.34 -9.88 -14.34
C LEU A 239 -1.42 -10.80 -13.11
N GLY A 240 -1.64 -12.09 -13.34
CA GLY A 240 -1.79 -13.11 -12.31
C GLY A 240 -0.94 -14.34 -12.59
N ALA A 241 -1.53 -15.53 -12.43
CA ALA A 241 -0.92 -16.83 -12.76
C ALA A 241 -1.07 -17.14 -14.24
N GLU A 242 -0.52 -16.30 -15.09
CA GLU A 242 -0.57 -16.46 -16.53
C GLU A 242 0.40 -17.55 -17.01
N ARG A 243 0.04 -18.26 -18.09
CA ARG A 243 0.97 -19.15 -18.79
C ARG A 243 2.17 -18.33 -19.30
N PRO A 244 3.40 -18.90 -19.38
CA PRO A 244 4.60 -18.17 -19.77
C PRO A 244 4.49 -17.46 -21.13
N ASP A 245 3.85 -18.09 -22.12
CA ASP A 245 3.64 -17.54 -23.46
C ASP A 245 2.66 -16.35 -23.47
N LEU A 246 1.60 -16.43 -22.67
CA LEU A 246 0.67 -15.32 -22.49
C LEU A 246 1.28 -14.18 -21.68
N MET A 247 2.00 -14.49 -20.58
CA MET A 247 2.69 -13.50 -19.77
C MET A 247 3.66 -12.67 -20.62
N ALA A 248 4.50 -13.33 -21.43
CA ALA A 248 5.42 -12.68 -22.33
C ALA A 248 4.69 -11.80 -23.37
N ALA A 249 3.58 -12.29 -23.93
CA ALA A 249 2.80 -11.54 -24.91
C ALA A 249 2.14 -10.30 -24.32
N TYR A 250 1.58 -10.39 -23.09
CA TYR A 250 1.02 -9.24 -22.37
C TYR A 250 2.08 -8.18 -22.08
N ILE A 251 3.23 -8.58 -21.54
CA ILE A 251 4.31 -7.66 -21.17
C ILE A 251 4.87 -6.96 -22.39
N ASP A 252 5.19 -7.72 -23.45
CA ASP A 252 5.74 -7.19 -24.72
C ASP A 252 4.79 -6.17 -25.36
N GLU A 253 3.51 -6.51 -25.49
CA GLU A 253 2.54 -5.61 -26.11
C GLU A 253 2.24 -4.40 -25.21
N ALA A 254 2.13 -4.58 -23.87
CA ALA A 254 1.96 -3.47 -22.95
C ALA A 254 3.08 -2.44 -23.08
N LYS A 255 4.32 -2.88 -23.16
CA LYS A 255 5.49 -2.02 -23.39
C LYS A 255 5.37 -1.23 -24.69
N LYS A 256 4.93 -1.86 -25.80
CA LYS A 256 4.71 -1.21 -27.10
C LYS A 256 3.63 -0.17 -27.05
N GLN A 257 2.59 -0.40 -26.22
CA GLN A 257 1.45 0.50 -26.07
C GLN A 257 1.66 1.59 -25.00
N GLY A 258 2.81 1.61 -24.31
CA GLY A 258 3.07 2.54 -23.21
C GLY A 258 2.16 2.28 -21.99
N LEU A 259 1.81 1.02 -21.74
CA LEU A 259 1.05 0.56 -20.59
C LEU A 259 1.96 -0.01 -19.52
N GLY A 260 1.65 0.30 -18.24
CA GLY A 260 2.33 -0.32 -17.11
C GLY A 260 1.91 -1.79 -16.91
N THR A 261 2.76 -2.56 -16.26
CA THR A 261 2.45 -3.94 -15.86
C THR A 261 2.78 -4.16 -14.40
N THR A 262 1.87 -4.79 -13.68
CA THR A 262 2.08 -5.25 -12.31
C THR A 262 1.53 -6.67 -12.17
N ALA A 263 2.14 -7.51 -11.36
CA ALA A 263 1.71 -8.89 -11.22
C ALA A 263 1.58 -9.34 -9.77
N HIS A 264 0.46 -10.01 -9.49
CA HIS A 264 0.27 -10.88 -8.35
C HIS A 264 0.59 -12.31 -8.83
N LEU A 265 1.85 -12.73 -8.71
CA LEU A 265 2.32 -14.03 -9.16
C LEU A 265 1.78 -15.13 -8.24
N GLN A 266 0.57 -15.60 -8.49
CA GLN A 266 -0.15 -16.53 -7.61
C GLN A 266 0.60 -17.86 -7.43
N GLN A 267 0.42 -18.50 -6.27
CA GLN A 267 1.06 -19.79 -5.96
C GLN A 267 0.81 -20.87 -7.02
N SER A 268 -0.35 -20.83 -7.68
CA SER A 268 -0.69 -21.76 -8.76
C SER A 268 0.13 -21.56 -10.04
N GLY A 269 0.79 -20.40 -10.20
CA GLY A 269 1.55 -20.04 -11.41
C GLY A 269 3.06 -19.94 -11.20
N VAL A 270 3.54 -19.78 -9.95
CA VAL A 270 4.96 -19.49 -9.66
C VAL A 270 5.93 -20.62 -10.06
N ALA A 271 5.42 -21.84 -10.22
CA ALA A 271 6.21 -22.95 -10.77
C ALA A 271 6.68 -22.70 -12.23
N GLN A 272 5.89 -21.95 -12.99
CA GLN A 272 6.16 -21.62 -14.39
C GLN A 272 6.74 -20.20 -14.54
N VAL A 273 6.18 -19.22 -13.82
CA VAL A 273 6.59 -17.82 -13.84
C VAL A 273 6.73 -17.31 -12.41
N ASN A 274 7.93 -17.43 -11.85
CA ASN A 274 8.29 -16.78 -10.58
C ASN A 274 8.79 -15.34 -10.82
N GLY A 275 9.18 -14.65 -9.74
CA GLY A 275 9.62 -13.26 -9.82
C GLY A 275 10.84 -13.03 -10.72
N ARG A 276 11.80 -13.98 -10.75
CA ARG A 276 12.96 -13.91 -11.62
C ARG A 276 12.56 -14.01 -13.11
N VAL A 277 11.76 -15.02 -13.45
CA VAL A 277 11.29 -15.21 -14.83
C VAL A 277 10.45 -14.01 -15.29
N ALA A 278 9.55 -13.51 -14.44
CA ALA A 278 8.75 -12.33 -14.75
C ALA A 278 9.60 -11.07 -14.97
N ALA A 279 10.63 -10.86 -14.14
CA ALA A 279 11.58 -9.76 -14.30
C ALA A 279 12.34 -9.86 -15.64
N GLU A 280 12.84 -11.05 -15.99
CA GLU A 280 13.52 -11.31 -17.26
C GLU A 280 12.61 -11.10 -18.48
N MET A 281 11.29 -11.31 -18.34
CA MET A 281 10.29 -10.97 -19.36
C MET A 281 10.03 -9.45 -19.47
N GLY A 282 10.51 -8.64 -18.51
CA GLY A 282 10.33 -7.19 -18.50
C GLY A 282 9.10 -6.70 -17.73
N LEU A 283 8.61 -7.47 -16.75
CA LEU A 283 7.53 -7.04 -15.86
C LEU A 283 7.91 -5.75 -15.12
N GLY A 284 7.02 -4.75 -15.10
CA GLY A 284 7.27 -3.44 -14.50
C GLY A 284 7.24 -3.43 -12.97
N ALA A 285 6.35 -4.21 -12.34
CA ALA A 285 6.25 -4.29 -10.89
C ALA A 285 5.81 -5.69 -10.41
N ILE A 286 6.37 -6.12 -9.28
CA ILE A 286 5.92 -7.30 -8.53
C ILE A 286 5.17 -6.80 -7.30
N THR A 287 3.92 -7.23 -7.13
CA THR A 287 3.13 -6.93 -5.95
C THR A 287 3.17 -8.09 -4.97
N HIS A 288 3.12 -7.77 -3.67
CA HIS A 288 3.18 -8.74 -2.59
C HIS A 288 4.53 -9.48 -2.55
N PHE A 289 4.50 -10.71 -2.10
CA PHE A 289 5.66 -11.60 -1.96
C PHE A 289 5.66 -12.76 -2.95
N TYR A 290 4.56 -12.98 -3.66
CA TYR A 290 4.42 -14.12 -4.57
C TYR A 290 5.45 -14.09 -5.68
N GLY A 291 6.12 -15.21 -5.89
CA GLY A 291 7.21 -15.33 -6.85
C GLY A 291 8.57 -14.83 -6.34
N ILE A 292 8.62 -14.04 -5.26
CA ILE A 292 9.89 -13.57 -4.67
C ILE A 292 10.62 -14.72 -3.99
N PHE A 293 9.97 -15.41 -3.05
CA PHE A 293 10.58 -16.51 -2.32
C PHE A 293 10.88 -17.71 -3.24
N GLU A 294 9.99 -18.03 -4.15
CA GLU A 294 10.15 -19.10 -5.12
C GLU A 294 11.32 -18.88 -6.10
N SER A 295 11.78 -17.63 -6.23
CA SER A 295 13.00 -17.29 -6.99
C SER A 295 14.29 -17.59 -6.26
N MET A 296 14.24 -17.88 -4.94
CA MET A 296 15.41 -17.94 -4.07
C MET A 296 15.54 -19.23 -3.26
N TYR A 297 14.62 -20.19 -3.37
CA TYR A 297 14.68 -21.43 -2.58
C TYR A 297 16.03 -22.13 -2.68
N ASP A 298 16.60 -22.52 -1.53
CA ASP A 298 17.92 -23.13 -1.46
C ASP A 298 17.97 -24.49 -2.16
N ASN A 299 17.04 -25.37 -1.80
CA ASN A 299 17.03 -26.77 -2.25
C ASN A 299 15.75 -27.18 -2.99
N HIS A 300 14.88 -26.23 -3.33
CA HIS A 300 13.62 -26.47 -4.02
C HIS A 300 13.51 -25.56 -5.25
N GLN A 301 12.73 -25.97 -6.24
CA GLN A 301 12.36 -25.14 -7.38
C GLN A 301 10.94 -24.58 -7.22
N VAL A 302 10.13 -25.27 -6.44
CA VAL A 302 8.76 -24.89 -6.11
C VAL A 302 8.52 -25.08 -4.62
N GLN A 303 7.51 -24.43 -4.08
CA GLN A 303 7.13 -24.63 -2.69
C GLN A 303 6.70 -26.09 -2.48
N PRO A 304 7.22 -26.79 -1.44
CA PRO A 304 6.88 -28.19 -1.16
C PRO A 304 5.51 -28.27 -0.46
N TRP A 305 4.46 -28.17 -1.23
CA TRP A 305 3.09 -28.36 -0.74
C TRP A 305 2.84 -29.81 -0.35
N PRO A 306 2.06 -30.08 0.72
CA PRO A 306 1.48 -31.40 0.92
C PRO A 306 0.72 -31.88 -0.33
N LEU A 307 0.76 -33.19 -0.64
CA LEU A 307 0.13 -33.74 -1.83
C LEU A 307 -1.39 -33.51 -1.89
N ASP A 308 -2.01 -33.39 -0.71
CA ASP A 308 -3.45 -33.14 -0.52
C ASP A 308 -3.77 -31.66 -0.28
N ALA A 309 -2.81 -30.75 -0.48
CA ALA A 309 -3.01 -29.32 -0.25
C ALA A 309 -4.12 -28.75 -1.14
N ASN A 310 -5.16 -28.23 -0.52
CA ASN A 310 -6.20 -27.50 -1.21
C ASN A 310 -5.85 -26.01 -1.29
N LEU A 311 -5.29 -25.57 -2.41
CA LEU A 311 -4.95 -24.16 -2.64
C LEU A 311 -6.19 -23.26 -2.78
N GLY A 312 -7.39 -23.83 -2.92
CA GLY A 312 -8.65 -23.11 -2.85
C GLY A 312 -9.08 -22.75 -1.43
N ASP A 313 -8.58 -23.47 -0.41
CA ASP A 313 -8.75 -23.10 0.99
C ASP A 313 -7.72 -22.04 1.37
N GLU A 314 -8.17 -20.82 1.56
CA GLU A 314 -7.26 -19.68 1.85
C GLU A 314 -6.54 -19.83 3.17
N GLN A 315 -7.17 -20.37 4.22
CA GLN A 315 -6.49 -20.57 5.49
C GLN A 315 -5.32 -21.54 5.34
N THR A 316 -5.52 -22.68 4.68
CA THR A 316 -4.46 -23.65 4.38
C THR A 316 -3.37 -23.00 3.52
N ARG A 317 -3.76 -22.31 2.46
CA ARG A 317 -2.83 -21.64 1.54
C ARG A 317 -1.96 -20.62 2.27
N PHE A 318 -2.54 -19.70 3.02
CA PHE A 318 -1.78 -18.66 3.72
C PHE A 318 -0.99 -19.20 4.91
N GLY A 319 -1.48 -20.21 5.61
CA GLY A 319 -0.72 -20.90 6.64
C GLY A 319 0.54 -21.58 6.08
N GLN A 320 0.45 -22.19 4.90
CA GLN A 320 1.61 -22.81 4.25
C GLN A 320 2.57 -21.78 3.65
N VAL A 321 2.04 -20.74 2.99
CA VAL A 321 2.86 -19.70 2.36
C VAL A 321 3.81 -19.04 3.36
N ALA A 322 3.38 -18.78 4.58
CA ALA A 322 4.22 -18.17 5.61
C ALA A 322 5.45 -19.03 5.97
N ARG A 323 5.40 -20.34 5.73
CA ARG A 323 6.52 -21.25 6.04
C ARG A 323 7.66 -21.19 5.02
N GLN A 324 7.48 -20.46 3.92
CA GLN A 324 8.52 -20.25 2.90
C GLN A 324 9.78 -19.58 3.44
N TRP A 325 9.70 -18.86 4.56
CA TRP A 325 10.86 -18.23 5.18
C TRP A 325 11.98 -19.23 5.49
N SER A 326 11.63 -20.48 5.78
CA SER A 326 12.58 -21.54 6.10
C SER A 326 13.24 -22.18 4.88
N LEU A 327 12.78 -21.89 3.68
CA LEU A 327 13.28 -22.41 2.41
C LEU A 327 14.32 -21.50 1.74
N VAL A 328 14.58 -20.34 2.35
CA VAL A 328 15.44 -19.30 1.81
C VAL A 328 16.49 -18.91 2.83
N THR A 329 17.74 -18.86 2.42
CA THR A 329 18.84 -18.31 3.23
C THR A 329 19.11 -16.86 2.81
N PRO A 330 18.81 -15.86 3.67
CA PRO A 330 19.17 -14.47 3.40
C PRO A 330 20.65 -14.31 3.11
N GLY A 331 20.97 -13.52 2.08
CA GLY A 331 22.34 -13.29 1.65
C GLY A 331 23.01 -14.43 0.87
N SER A 332 22.29 -15.53 0.58
CA SER A 332 22.77 -16.61 -0.28
C SER A 332 23.09 -16.12 -1.72
N GLU A 333 23.77 -16.94 -2.52
CA GLU A 333 24.07 -16.58 -3.91
C GLU A 333 22.78 -16.45 -4.75
N LYS A 334 21.75 -17.28 -4.52
CA LYS A 334 20.43 -17.14 -5.17
C LYS A 334 19.73 -15.84 -4.78
N TRP A 335 19.79 -15.45 -3.51
CA TRP A 335 19.26 -14.19 -2.99
C TRP A 335 19.92 -12.99 -3.70
N LYS A 336 21.25 -12.94 -3.69
CA LYS A 336 22.01 -11.87 -4.34
C LYS A 336 21.79 -11.82 -5.85
N ALA A 337 21.73 -12.99 -6.51
CA ALA A 337 21.48 -13.08 -7.94
C ALA A 337 20.09 -12.53 -8.30
N PHE A 338 19.08 -12.86 -7.50
CA PHE A 338 17.73 -12.37 -7.76
C PHE A 338 17.61 -10.85 -7.54
N LEU A 339 18.22 -10.30 -6.48
CA LEU A 339 18.28 -8.85 -6.29
C LEU A 339 18.93 -8.15 -7.51
N LYS A 340 20.02 -8.69 -8.04
CA LYS A 340 20.67 -8.17 -9.25
C LYS A 340 19.75 -8.26 -10.47
N THR A 341 19.00 -9.36 -10.63
CA THR A 341 18.05 -9.52 -11.73
C THR A 341 16.96 -8.46 -11.67
N LEU A 342 16.39 -8.22 -10.49
CA LEU A 342 15.38 -7.17 -10.29
C LEU A 342 15.90 -5.78 -10.64
N LEU A 343 17.13 -5.45 -10.21
CA LEU A 343 17.78 -4.17 -10.53
C LEU A 343 18.06 -4.02 -12.03
N ALA A 344 18.62 -5.04 -12.65
CA ALA A 344 18.98 -5.02 -14.08
C ALA A 344 17.75 -4.83 -14.99
N ASN A 345 16.58 -5.29 -14.55
CA ASN A 345 15.31 -5.15 -15.27
C ASN A 345 14.45 -3.98 -14.73
N ASP A 346 14.98 -3.19 -13.80
CA ASP A 346 14.31 -2.01 -13.20
C ASP A 346 12.90 -2.31 -12.70
N VAL A 347 12.72 -3.43 -12.01
CA VAL A 347 11.46 -3.88 -11.45
C VAL A 347 11.12 -3.06 -10.21
N THR A 348 9.90 -2.56 -10.10
CA THR A 348 9.40 -1.98 -8.86
C THR A 348 8.89 -3.09 -7.94
N LEU A 349 9.28 -3.07 -6.66
CA LEU A 349 8.64 -3.88 -5.64
C LEU A 349 7.54 -3.07 -4.96
N ASP A 350 6.33 -3.62 -4.97
CA ASP A 350 5.12 -3.05 -4.39
C ASP A 350 4.61 -4.01 -3.31
N PRO A 351 5.21 -4.01 -2.10
CA PRO A 351 5.08 -5.13 -1.15
C PRO A 351 3.69 -5.27 -0.56
N THR A 352 2.95 -4.18 -0.31
CA THR A 352 1.63 -4.23 0.34
C THR A 352 1.63 -5.08 1.62
N MET A 353 2.66 -4.92 2.45
CA MET A 353 2.84 -5.71 3.68
C MET A 353 1.62 -5.59 4.60
N THR A 354 1.00 -4.41 4.63
CA THR A 354 -0.17 -4.16 5.47
C THR A 354 -1.32 -5.14 5.25
N THR A 355 -1.53 -5.62 4.01
CA THR A 355 -2.59 -6.59 3.68
C THR A 355 -2.43 -7.89 4.46
N TYR A 356 -1.19 -8.37 4.61
CA TYR A 356 -0.90 -9.64 5.26
C TYR A 356 -0.59 -9.51 6.77
N LEU A 357 -0.59 -8.30 7.30
CA LEU A 357 -0.28 -8.04 8.71
C LEU A 357 -1.23 -8.78 9.66
N THR A 358 -2.47 -9.02 9.24
CA THR A 358 -3.44 -9.81 10.00
C THR A 358 -2.97 -11.25 10.20
N GLY A 359 -2.26 -11.84 9.24
CA GLY A 359 -1.66 -13.17 9.41
C GLY A 359 -0.64 -13.22 10.55
N ARG A 360 0.07 -12.11 10.80
CA ARG A 360 1.05 -11.95 11.86
C ARG A 360 0.43 -11.65 13.23
N ASP A 361 -0.65 -10.87 13.27
CA ASP A 361 -1.21 -10.30 14.50
C ASP A 361 -2.74 -10.14 14.39
N VAL A 362 -3.47 -11.27 14.29
CA VAL A 362 -4.94 -11.30 14.05
C VAL A 362 -5.70 -10.45 15.04
N MET A 363 -5.45 -10.66 16.35
CA MET A 363 -6.21 -9.99 17.42
C MET A 363 -5.97 -8.47 17.44
N ALA A 364 -4.74 -8.03 17.16
CA ALA A 364 -4.41 -6.62 17.09
C ALA A 364 -5.10 -5.94 15.90
N ARG A 365 -5.20 -6.63 14.77
CA ARG A 365 -5.88 -6.13 13.58
C ARG A 365 -7.38 -6.00 13.77
N MET A 366 -8.01 -7.00 14.34
CA MET A 366 -9.45 -6.98 14.67
C MET A 366 -9.83 -5.87 15.66
N ARG A 367 -8.87 -5.40 16.48
CA ARG A 367 -9.06 -4.37 17.50
C ARG A 367 -8.43 -3.04 17.17
N ALA A 368 -8.08 -2.81 15.90
CA ALA A 368 -7.51 -1.53 15.49
C ALA A 368 -8.47 -0.38 15.83
N PRO A 369 -7.95 0.75 16.37
CA PRO A 369 -8.78 1.78 17.00
C PRO A 369 -9.74 2.50 16.04
N TRP A 370 -9.50 2.39 14.74
CA TRP A 370 -10.36 3.03 13.73
C TRP A 370 -11.59 2.21 13.34
N HIS A 371 -11.65 0.91 13.65
CA HIS A 371 -12.77 0.07 13.21
C HIS A 371 -14.12 0.51 13.75
N GLU A 372 -14.18 0.89 15.02
CA GLU A 372 -15.42 1.28 15.67
C GLU A 372 -16.10 2.46 14.95
N ARG A 373 -15.31 3.44 14.53
CA ARG A 373 -15.83 4.70 13.96
C ARG A 373 -15.84 4.71 12.44
N TYR A 374 -14.81 4.18 11.81
CA TYR A 374 -14.53 4.41 10.39
C TYR A 374 -14.67 3.16 9.51
N THR A 375 -14.84 1.97 10.07
CA THR A 375 -15.21 0.78 9.28
C THR A 375 -16.73 0.64 9.28
N ILE A 376 -17.34 0.76 8.10
CA ILE A 376 -18.79 0.62 7.95
C ILE A 376 -19.25 -0.80 8.22
N PRO A 377 -20.49 -1.01 8.72
CA PRO A 377 -21.02 -2.34 9.05
C PRO A 377 -20.91 -3.39 7.94
N THR A 378 -21.18 -3.05 6.67
CA THR A 378 -21.07 -3.99 5.56
C THR A 378 -19.63 -4.44 5.32
N GLN A 379 -18.67 -3.53 5.45
CA GLN A 379 -17.24 -3.86 5.37
C GLN A 379 -16.80 -4.74 6.54
N TRP A 380 -17.32 -4.48 7.74
CA TRP A 380 -17.03 -5.30 8.93
C TRP A 380 -17.54 -6.73 8.75
N ASP A 381 -18.77 -6.92 8.25
CA ASP A 381 -19.33 -8.25 7.98
C ASP A 381 -18.48 -9.03 6.98
N PHE A 382 -17.94 -8.33 5.99
CA PHE A 382 -17.04 -8.94 5.01
C PHE A 382 -15.74 -9.44 5.65
N TYR A 383 -15.26 -8.80 6.71
CA TYR A 383 -14.07 -9.22 7.44
C TYR A 383 -14.28 -10.43 8.35
N ILE A 384 -15.51 -10.73 8.76
CA ILE A 384 -15.80 -11.84 9.66
C ILE A 384 -15.33 -13.16 9.02
N SER A 385 -14.54 -13.92 9.80
CA SER A 385 -13.94 -15.17 9.33
C SER A 385 -14.98 -16.17 8.85
N ASN A 386 -14.85 -16.60 7.59
CA ASN A 386 -15.65 -17.64 7.00
C ASN A 386 -14.93 -18.26 5.78
N ARG A 387 -15.42 -19.41 5.29
CA ARG A 387 -14.80 -20.12 4.16
C ARG A 387 -15.14 -19.54 2.78
N SER A 388 -16.10 -18.64 2.70
CA SER A 388 -16.64 -18.13 1.45
C SER A 388 -16.08 -16.77 1.06
N ASN A 389 -15.73 -15.91 2.02
CA ASN A 389 -15.23 -14.58 1.75
C ASN A 389 -13.72 -14.60 1.47
N HIS A 390 -13.34 -14.03 0.35
CA HIS A 390 -11.94 -13.81 0.05
C HIS A 390 -11.28 -12.90 1.12
N GLY A 391 -10.17 -13.38 1.70
CA GLY A 391 -9.47 -12.67 2.76
C GLY A 391 -10.05 -12.82 4.17
N ALA A 392 -11.07 -13.66 4.39
CA ALA A 392 -11.65 -13.94 5.70
C ALA A 392 -11.26 -15.35 6.22
N TYR A 393 -10.01 -15.70 6.15
CA TYR A 393 -9.49 -17.07 6.32
C TYR A 393 -9.00 -17.42 7.73
N PHE A 394 -9.34 -16.66 8.77
CA PHE A 394 -8.76 -16.82 10.12
C PHE A 394 -9.59 -17.72 11.04
N TYR A 395 -10.50 -18.55 10.51
CA TYR A 395 -11.47 -19.32 11.29
C TYR A 395 -10.85 -20.41 12.19
N ASP A 396 -9.65 -20.90 11.86
CA ASP A 396 -8.86 -21.83 12.68
C ASP A 396 -7.38 -21.38 12.82
N TRP A 397 -7.14 -20.07 12.82
CA TRP A 397 -5.79 -19.52 12.84
C TRP A 397 -5.10 -19.78 14.18
N THR A 398 -3.90 -20.34 14.15
CA THR A 398 -3.18 -20.79 15.33
C THR A 398 -2.00 -19.88 15.67
N THR A 399 -1.47 -20.00 16.90
CA THR A 399 -0.21 -19.35 17.30
C THR A 399 0.95 -19.74 16.38
N ASP A 400 1.01 -20.99 15.89
CA ASP A 400 2.04 -21.43 14.96
C ASP A 400 1.96 -20.73 13.61
N ASP A 401 0.74 -20.43 13.13
CA ASP A 401 0.54 -19.66 11.91
C ASP A 401 1.03 -18.21 12.09
N GLU A 402 0.70 -17.57 13.22
CA GLU A 402 1.20 -16.22 13.52
C GLU A 402 2.73 -16.20 13.67
N VAL A 403 3.33 -17.19 14.34
CA VAL A 403 4.79 -17.30 14.47
C VAL A 403 5.44 -17.50 13.10
N ALA A 404 4.86 -18.33 12.24
CA ALA A 404 5.35 -18.51 10.87
C ALA A 404 5.30 -17.16 10.10
N TRP A 405 4.21 -16.39 10.20
CA TRP A 405 4.10 -15.08 9.58
C TRP A 405 5.06 -14.05 10.14
N ARG A 406 5.32 -14.02 11.45
CA ARG A 406 6.34 -13.13 12.06
C ARG A 406 7.74 -13.43 11.51
N ASN A 407 8.09 -14.72 11.39
CA ASN A 407 9.35 -15.13 10.79
C ASN A 407 9.43 -14.80 9.30
N PHE A 408 8.33 -15.02 8.56
CA PHE A 408 8.21 -14.66 7.16
C PHE A 408 8.43 -13.15 6.93
N TYR A 409 7.75 -12.30 7.72
CA TYR A 409 7.90 -10.85 7.65
C TYR A 409 9.35 -10.41 7.85
N ARG A 410 10.05 -11.00 8.82
CA ARG A 410 11.45 -10.65 9.08
C ARG A 410 12.33 -10.88 7.86
N VAL A 411 12.19 -12.01 7.19
CA VAL A 411 12.97 -12.34 5.98
C VAL A 411 12.51 -11.49 4.79
N TRP A 412 11.21 -11.28 4.65
CA TRP A 412 10.65 -10.45 3.58
C TRP A 412 11.08 -8.98 3.71
N MET A 413 10.97 -8.39 4.89
CA MET A 413 11.43 -7.03 5.18
C MET A 413 12.93 -6.86 4.94
N GLN A 414 13.74 -7.84 5.29
CA GLN A 414 15.17 -7.83 4.99
C GLN A 414 15.39 -7.77 3.48
N PHE A 415 14.69 -8.58 2.68
CA PHE A 415 14.80 -8.57 1.23
C PHE A 415 14.43 -7.20 0.63
N ILE A 416 13.31 -6.63 1.07
CA ILE A 416 12.83 -5.32 0.61
C ILE A 416 13.84 -4.22 0.94
N ASN A 417 14.40 -4.23 2.16
CA ASN A 417 15.38 -3.23 2.59
C ASN A 417 16.72 -3.37 1.83
N GLU A 418 17.20 -4.58 1.61
CA GLU A 418 18.41 -4.81 0.81
C GLU A 418 18.21 -4.33 -0.64
N TYR A 419 17.06 -4.64 -1.25
CA TYR A 419 16.72 -4.13 -2.58
C TYR A 419 16.75 -2.61 -2.65
N LYS A 420 16.11 -1.92 -1.70
CA LYS A 420 16.13 -0.46 -1.58
C LYS A 420 17.56 0.07 -1.41
N ASN A 421 18.38 -0.55 -0.55
CA ASN A 421 19.76 -0.11 -0.30
C ASN A 421 20.67 -0.29 -1.53
N MET A 422 20.33 -1.20 -2.43
CA MET A 422 21.02 -1.37 -3.73
C MET A 422 20.52 -0.38 -4.80
N GLY A 423 19.62 0.53 -4.48
CA GLY A 423 19.01 1.51 -5.40
C GLY A 423 17.73 1.02 -6.08
N GLY A 424 17.19 -0.11 -5.68
CA GLY A 424 15.94 -0.65 -6.18
C GLY A 424 14.74 0.21 -5.78
N ARG A 425 13.73 0.28 -6.65
CA ARG A 425 12.52 1.06 -6.40
C ARG A 425 11.51 0.24 -5.62
N VAL A 426 11.13 0.76 -4.44
CA VAL A 426 10.08 0.21 -3.58
C VAL A 426 8.98 1.26 -3.45
N THR A 427 7.72 0.84 -3.45
CA THR A 427 6.55 1.70 -3.28
C THR A 427 5.77 1.33 -2.02
N ALA A 428 4.97 2.28 -1.52
CA ALA A 428 4.08 2.07 -0.39
C ALA A 428 2.64 1.99 -0.89
N SER A 429 2.03 0.81 -0.81
CA SER A 429 0.67 0.56 -1.28
C SER A 429 -0.08 -0.36 -0.32
N SER A 430 -1.40 -0.28 -0.30
CA SER A 430 -2.16 -0.87 0.80
C SER A 430 -2.83 -2.20 0.49
N ASP A 431 -3.34 -2.40 -0.72
CA ASP A 431 -4.26 -3.50 -1.06
C ASP A 431 -5.40 -3.65 -0.03
N ALA A 432 -5.93 -2.50 0.41
CA ALA A 432 -6.93 -2.43 1.47
C ALA A 432 -8.33 -2.84 1.01
N GLY A 433 -9.20 -3.10 1.98
CA GLY A 433 -10.56 -3.56 1.76
C GLY A 433 -10.75 -5.06 2.01
N PHE A 434 -9.69 -5.74 2.47
CA PHE A 434 -9.65 -7.15 2.87
C PHE A 434 -8.98 -7.28 4.24
N ILE A 435 -9.19 -8.40 4.93
CA ILE A 435 -8.34 -8.86 6.03
C ILE A 435 -8.16 -7.80 7.15
N TYR A 436 -9.25 -7.17 7.58
CA TYR A 436 -9.25 -6.09 8.59
C TYR A 436 -8.40 -4.87 8.21
N ASN A 437 -8.19 -4.61 6.91
CA ASN A 437 -7.47 -3.45 6.40
C ASN A 437 -8.44 -2.40 5.85
N THR A 438 -8.50 -1.25 6.49
CA THR A 438 -9.36 -0.14 6.08
C THR A 438 -8.58 0.81 5.16
N PRO A 439 -9.13 1.18 3.97
CA PRO A 439 -8.49 2.14 3.07
C PRO A 439 -8.07 3.44 3.78
N GLY A 440 -7.02 4.06 3.31
CA GLY A 440 -6.43 5.25 3.94
C GLY A 440 -5.55 4.88 5.14
N PHE A 441 -6.13 4.30 6.18
CA PHE A 441 -5.37 3.82 7.35
C PHE A 441 -4.26 2.84 6.96
N SER A 442 -4.58 1.90 6.09
CA SER A 442 -3.61 0.88 5.67
C SER A 442 -2.46 1.45 4.85
N THR A 443 -2.65 2.52 4.10
CA THR A 443 -1.56 3.18 3.35
C THR A 443 -0.55 3.80 4.31
N ILE A 444 -1.02 4.47 5.38
CA ILE A 444 -0.12 5.01 6.40
C ILE A 444 0.60 3.88 7.14
N GLN A 445 -0.11 2.79 7.42
CA GLN A 445 0.48 1.62 8.06
C GLN A 445 1.56 0.96 7.20
N GLU A 446 1.42 0.97 5.87
CA GLU A 446 2.48 0.49 4.96
C GLU A 446 3.76 1.33 5.11
N LEU A 447 3.63 2.67 5.29
CA LEU A 447 4.81 3.52 5.59
C LEU A 447 5.47 3.12 6.91
N GLU A 448 4.70 2.79 7.94
CA GLU A 448 5.24 2.30 9.22
C GLU A 448 5.94 0.94 9.05
N LEU A 449 5.38 0.04 8.23
CA LEU A 449 5.99 -1.27 7.94
C LEU A 449 7.28 -1.15 7.11
N LEU A 450 7.35 -0.20 6.19
CA LEU A 450 8.62 0.12 5.51
C LEU A 450 9.67 0.65 6.51
N GLN A 451 9.26 1.46 7.49
CA GLN A 451 10.17 1.89 8.55
C GLN A 451 10.59 0.71 9.45
N GLU A 452 9.69 -0.22 9.79
CA GLU A 452 10.02 -1.47 10.49
C GLU A 452 11.02 -2.30 9.67
N ALA A 453 10.91 -2.31 8.35
CA ALA A 453 11.83 -2.98 7.44
C ALA A 453 13.22 -2.31 7.37
N GLY A 454 13.43 -1.15 7.97
CA GLY A 454 14.70 -0.44 8.01
C GLY A 454 14.82 0.78 7.09
N PHE A 455 13.71 1.27 6.55
CA PHE A 455 13.69 2.55 5.83
C PHE A 455 13.76 3.71 6.82
N TYR A 456 14.49 4.76 6.48
CA TYR A 456 14.34 6.02 7.19
C TYR A 456 12.97 6.66 6.88
N PRO A 457 12.41 7.51 7.76
CA PRO A 457 11.10 8.13 7.52
C PRO A 457 10.99 8.84 6.15
N GLY A 458 12.04 9.55 5.73
CA GLY A 458 12.08 10.20 4.42
C GLY A 458 12.07 9.21 3.25
N GLU A 459 12.69 8.04 3.39
CA GLU A 459 12.67 6.97 2.39
C GLU A 459 11.28 6.32 2.30
N ALA A 460 10.61 6.12 3.44
CA ALA A 460 9.23 5.62 3.47
C ALA A 460 8.26 6.61 2.80
N ILE A 461 8.37 7.90 3.10
CA ILE A 461 7.57 8.95 2.44
C ILE A 461 7.88 8.99 0.93
N ARG A 462 9.16 8.91 0.54
CA ARG A 462 9.57 8.84 -0.87
C ARG A 462 8.96 7.64 -1.61
N ALA A 463 8.83 6.48 -0.94
CA ALA A 463 8.16 5.30 -1.49
C ALA A 463 6.69 5.56 -1.80
N GLY A 464 5.97 6.28 -0.93
CA GLY A 464 4.57 6.66 -1.10
C GLY A 464 4.34 7.93 -1.93
N THR A 465 5.38 8.58 -2.45
CA THR A 465 5.29 9.84 -3.23
C THR A 465 6.08 9.73 -4.54
N TYR A 466 7.34 10.13 -4.56
CA TYR A 466 8.18 10.18 -5.77
C TYR A 466 8.31 8.83 -6.47
N HIS A 467 8.63 7.74 -5.74
CA HIS A 467 8.78 6.42 -6.34
C HIS A 467 7.47 5.90 -6.94
N ALA A 468 6.35 6.16 -6.26
CA ALA A 468 5.04 5.80 -6.76
C ALA A 468 4.67 6.59 -8.02
N ALA A 469 4.91 7.92 -8.04
CA ALA A 469 4.72 8.76 -9.22
C ALA A 469 5.59 8.27 -10.41
N LEU A 470 6.87 7.98 -10.15
CA LEU A 470 7.79 7.48 -11.17
C LEU A 470 7.34 6.12 -11.74
N THR A 471 6.85 5.22 -10.88
CA THR A 471 6.34 3.90 -11.30
C THR A 471 5.13 4.02 -12.25
N ASN A 472 4.25 5.00 -12.02
CA ASN A 472 3.12 5.26 -12.93
C ASN A 472 3.55 5.96 -14.23
N ALA A 473 4.51 6.89 -14.17
CA ALA A 473 4.92 7.70 -15.33
C ALA A 473 5.80 6.91 -16.30
N LYS A 474 6.71 6.09 -15.78
CA LYS A 474 7.74 5.39 -16.56
C LYS A 474 7.22 4.60 -17.77
N PRO A 475 6.15 3.79 -17.68
CA PRO A 475 5.65 3.05 -18.84
C PRO A 475 5.21 3.94 -19.99
N THR A 476 4.76 5.16 -19.69
CA THR A 476 4.27 6.13 -20.68
C THR A 476 5.38 6.92 -21.37
N GLY A 477 6.62 6.86 -20.85
CA GLY A 477 7.74 7.69 -21.27
C GLY A 477 7.58 9.18 -20.96
N ARG A 478 6.59 9.56 -20.15
CA ARG A 478 6.35 10.98 -19.76
C ARG A 478 7.03 11.29 -18.43
N PRO A 479 7.36 12.56 -18.19
CA PRO A 479 7.81 12.99 -16.87
C PRO A 479 6.71 12.79 -15.81
N ILE A 480 7.10 12.74 -14.55
CA ILE A 480 6.14 12.78 -13.43
C ILE A 480 5.42 14.14 -13.43
N GLU A 481 4.17 14.13 -12.96
CA GLU A 481 3.39 15.35 -12.77
C GLU A 481 3.03 15.62 -11.30
N SER A 482 3.30 14.65 -10.40
CA SER A 482 3.04 14.73 -8.96
C SER A 482 4.10 13.93 -8.18
N GLY A 483 3.96 13.84 -6.87
CA GLY A 483 4.86 13.06 -6.00
C GLY A 483 6.07 13.84 -5.51
N VAL A 484 6.25 15.08 -5.96
CA VAL A 484 7.23 16.05 -5.44
C VAL A 484 6.63 17.46 -5.40
N VAL A 485 7.21 18.33 -4.56
CA VAL A 485 6.76 19.73 -4.43
C VAL A 485 7.73 20.65 -5.15
N GLU A 486 7.46 20.90 -6.43
CA GLU A 486 8.28 21.76 -7.29
C GLU A 486 7.39 22.57 -8.25
N PRO A 487 7.87 23.74 -8.74
CA PRO A 487 7.18 24.46 -9.79
C PRO A 487 6.92 23.59 -11.03
N GLY A 488 5.71 23.66 -11.56
CA GLY A 488 5.24 22.86 -12.70
C GLY A 488 4.48 21.60 -12.32
N MET A 489 4.66 21.06 -11.11
CA MET A 489 3.94 19.88 -10.62
C MET A 489 2.47 20.18 -10.32
N LEU A 490 1.64 19.16 -10.34
CA LEU A 490 0.26 19.24 -9.88
C LEU A 490 0.23 19.63 -8.40
N ALA A 491 -0.73 20.45 -8.03
CA ALA A 491 -0.97 20.80 -6.64
C ALA A 491 -1.74 19.68 -5.92
N ASP A 492 -1.07 18.54 -5.82
CA ASP A 492 -1.49 17.36 -5.06
C ASP A 492 -0.62 17.31 -3.80
N LEU A 493 -1.14 17.81 -2.67
CA LEU A 493 -0.38 18.13 -1.47
C LEU A 493 -1.11 17.66 -0.21
N VAL A 494 -0.34 17.47 0.87
CA VAL A 494 -0.86 17.17 2.22
C VAL A 494 -0.27 18.15 3.22
N ILE A 495 -1.11 18.62 4.13
CA ILE A 495 -0.67 19.46 5.25
C ILE A 495 -1.02 18.78 6.57
N VAL A 496 0.01 18.62 7.42
CA VAL A 496 -0.10 18.07 8.77
C VAL A 496 0.52 19.04 9.77
N ASN A 497 0.01 19.07 11.00
CA ASN A 497 0.50 19.99 12.03
C ASN A 497 1.66 19.44 12.88
N ALA A 498 2.22 18.29 12.51
CA ALA A 498 3.32 17.64 13.22
C ALA A 498 4.33 17.03 12.24
N ASN A 499 5.56 16.79 12.69
CA ASN A 499 6.66 16.35 11.86
C ASN A 499 6.60 14.85 11.55
N PRO A 500 6.28 14.42 10.31
CA PRO A 500 6.21 13.00 9.95
C PRO A 500 7.58 12.31 9.92
N PHE A 501 8.70 13.07 9.88
CA PHE A 501 10.04 12.49 10.02
C PHE A 501 10.34 12.05 11.45
N GLN A 502 9.64 12.60 12.45
CA GLN A 502 9.74 12.16 13.83
C GLN A 502 8.77 11.03 14.15
N ASN A 503 7.60 11.03 13.51
CA ASN A 503 6.55 10.05 13.76
C ASN A 503 5.60 9.95 12.57
N LEU A 504 5.67 8.85 11.82
CA LEU A 504 4.78 8.62 10.67
C LEU A 504 3.30 8.52 11.07
N LYS A 505 2.98 8.20 12.33
CA LYS A 505 1.59 8.13 12.82
C LYS A 505 0.84 9.48 12.73
N VAL A 506 1.57 10.59 12.61
CA VAL A 506 0.94 11.91 12.40
C VAL A 506 0.29 12.05 11.01
N LEU A 507 0.55 11.11 10.09
CA LEU A 507 -0.08 11.05 8.77
C LEU A 507 -1.45 10.35 8.78
N TYR A 508 -1.82 9.62 9.85
CA TYR A 508 -3.20 9.16 9.95
C TYR A 508 -4.14 10.37 9.96
N GLY A 509 -5.24 10.30 9.21
CA GLY A 509 -6.25 11.35 9.22
C GLY A 509 -6.77 11.68 10.62
N THR A 510 -6.86 10.68 11.49
CA THR A 510 -7.23 10.81 12.90
C THR A 510 -6.16 11.48 13.77
N GLY A 511 -4.89 11.46 13.34
CA GLY A 511 -3.75 11.78 14.19
C GLY A 511 -3.41 10.65 15.16
N TRP A 512 -2.57 10.97 16.14
CA TRP A 512 -2.10 10.05 17.17
C TRP A 512 -2.24 10.66 18.56
N GLU A 513 -2.36 9.84 19.57
CA GLU A 513 -2.45 10.28 20.96
C GLU A 513 -1.06 10.54 21.55
N ARG A 514 -0.95 11.60 22.36
CA ARG A 514 0.20 11.87 23.22
C ARG A 514 -0.23 12.43 24.56
N LEU A 515 0.56 12.17 25.58
CA LEU A 515 0.42 12.86 26.86
C LEU A 515 0.93 14.31 26.74
N ASN A 516 0.11 15.28 27.10
CA ASN A 516 0.54 16.65 27.28
C ASN A 516 1.00 16.83 28.74
N ASP A 517 2.30 16.91 28.97
CA ASP A 517 2.89 16.99 30.31
C ASP A 517 2.47 18.26 31.06
N ALA A 518 2.15 19.36 30.35
CA ALA A 518 1.71 20.60 30.97
C ALA A 518 0.29 20.51 31.52
N THR A 519 -0.58 19.73 30.89
CA THR A 519 -1.99 19.56 31.29
C THR A 519 -2.26 18.23 31.99
N GLY A 520 -1.37 17.27 31.93
CA GLY A 520 -1.54 15.88 32.38
C GLY A 520 -2.62 15.12 31.61
N ARG A 521 -3.02 15.58 30.42
CA ARG A 521 -4.08 15.00 29.61
C ARG A 521 -3.54 14.35 28.36
N VAL A 522 -4.19 13.27 27.93
CA VAL A 522 -3.97 12.70 26.59
C VAL A 522 -4.68 13.59 25.56
N GLU A 523 -3.96 14.01 24.55
CA GLU A 523 -4.43 14.88 23.48
C GLU A 523 -4.15 14.24 22.13
N THR A 524 -5.02 14.50 21.15
CA THR A 524 -4.74 14.12 19.75
C THR A 524 -3.62 15.00 19.19
N TYR A 525 -2.58 14.37 18.65
CA TYR A 525 -1.42 15.01 18.08
C TYR A 525 -1.26 14.62 16.62
N GLY A 526 -0.94 15.58 15.75
CA GLY A 526 -0.82 15.34 14.32
C GLY A 526 -2.17 15.16 13.63
N GLY A 527 -2.15 14.37 12.59
CA GLY A 527 -3.27 14.13 11.69
C GLY A 527 -3.25 15.04 10.49
N VAL A 528 -3.71 14.50 9.37
CA VAL A 528 -3.92 15.31 8.17
C VAL A 528 -4.96 16.39 8.47
N LEU A 529 -4.63 17.63 8.18
CA LEU A 529 -5.55 18.76 8.27
C LEU A 529 -6.19 19.03 6.91
N TRP A 530 -5.36 19.17 5.90
CA TRP A 530 -5.82 19.41 4.54
C TRP A 530 -5.15 18.48 3.54
N THR A 531 -5.97 17.93 2.68
CA THR A 531 -5.51 17.27 1.46
C THR A 531 -5.86 18.17 0.30
N ILE A 532 -4.88 18.50 -0.52
CA ILE A 532 -5.09 19.34 -1.70
C ILE A 532 -4.91 18.43 -2.93
N LYS A 533 -5.92 18.37 -3.77
CA LYS A 533 -5.89 17.62 -5.03
C LYS A 533 -6.33 18.54 -6.17
N ASP A 534 -5.49 18.68 -7.18
CA ASP A 534 -5.71 19.63 -8.27
C ASP A 534 -5.98 21.10 -7.80
N GLY A 535 -5.35 21.51 -6.69
CA GLY A 535 -5.56 22.85 -6.10
C GLY A 535 -6.87 23.00 -5.32
N ILE A 536 -7.66 21.95 -5.17
CA ILE A 536 -8.87 21.91 -4.32
C ILE A 536 -8.48 21.48 -2.92
N ILE A 537 -8.84 22.28 -1.91
CA ILE A 537 -8.53 22.06 -0.51
C ILE A 537 -9.65 21.22 0.14
N TYR A 538 -9.38 20.02 0.56
CA TYR A 538 -10.28 19.16 1.33
C TYR A 538 -9.92 19.20 2.80
N ASP A 539 -10.89 19.48 3.67
CA ASP A 539 -10.77 19.35 5.12
C ASP A 539 -10.83 17.86 5.51
N ALA A 540 -9.70 17.31 5.93
CA ALA A 540 -9.59 15.89 6.26
C ALA A 540 -10.45 15.51 7.48
N LYS A 541 -10.64 16.42 8.44
CA LYS A 541 -11.46 16.17 9.62
C LYS A 541 -12.95 16.13 9.29
N GLN A 542 -13.39 16.99 8.35
CA GLN A 542 -14.76 16.94 7.85
C GLN A 542 -15.01 15.64 7.08
N LEU A 543 -14.08 15.22 6.23
CA LEU A 543 -14.20 13.94 5.51
C LEU A 543 -14.32 12.74 6.47
N LEU A 544 -13.52 12.71 7.55
CA LEU A 544 -13.63 11.68 8.58
C LEU A 544 -15.00 11.70 9.28
N LYS A 545 -15.52 12.88 9.55
CA LYS A 545 -16.87 13.02 10.13
C LYS A 545 -17.95 12.47 9.18
N ASP A 546 -17.86 12.77 7.90
CA ASP A 546 -18.78 12.24 6.90
C ASP A 546 -18.74 10.70 6.86
N ILE A 547 -17.54 10.11 6.91
CA ILE A 547 -17.35 8.65 6.96
C ILE A 547 -18.00 8.05 8.21
N GLU A 548 -17.82 8.68 9.36
CA GLU A 548 -18.47 8.25 10.62
C GLU A 548 -19.99 8.31 10.50
N GLU A 549 -20.53 9.36 9.88
CA GLU A 549 -21.97 9.51 9.63
C GLU A 549 -22.50 8.43 8.66
N MET A 550 -21.76 8.07 7.61
CA MET A 550 -22.12 6.95 6.73
C MET A 550 -22.20 5.62 7.52
N GLY A 551 -21.21 5.35 8.37
CA GLY A 551 -21.22 4.18 9.25
C GLY A 551 -22.39 4.18 10.22
N ASN A 552 -22.69 5.32 10.85
CA ASN A 552 -23.82 5.49 11.77
C ASN A 552 -25.16 5.33 11.06
N ALA A 553 -25.30 5.78 9.82
CA ALA A 553 -26.50 5.58 9.02
C ALA A 553 -26.76 4.09 8.77
N GLN A 554 -25.74 3.32 8.40
CA GLN A 554 -25.87 1.86 8.24
C GLN A 554 -26.23 1.16 9.58
N ARG A 555 -25.61 1.56 10.70
CA ARG A 555 -25.94 1.01 12.04
C ARG A 555 -27.40 1.26 12.40
N ARG A 556 -27.91 2.48 12.18
CA ARG A 556 -29.34 2.81 12.41
C ARG A 556 -30.26 2.00 11.52
N ALA A 557 -29.94 1.87 10.23
CA ALA A 557 -30.75 1.07 9.30
C ALA A 557 -30.86 -0.40 9.74
N ARG A 558 -29.78 -0.98 10.24
CA ARG A 558 -29.79 -2.36 10.81
C ARG A 558 -30.65 -2.46 12.08
N ALA A 559 -30.52 -1.49 12.99
CA ALA A 559 -31.31 -1.48 14.24
C ALA A 559 -32.81 -1.37 14.00
N THR A 560 -33.24 -0.73 12.92
CA THR A 560 -34.66 -0.59 12.52
C THR A 560 -35.17 -1.72 11.61
N GLY A 561 -34.37 -2.77 11.36
CA GLY A 561 -34.74 -3.91 10.53
C GLY A 561 -34.70 -3.64 9.01
N GLY A 562 -34.12 -2.55 8.58
CA GLY A 562 -34.07 -2.11 7.18
C GLY A 562 -33.02 -2.81 6.28
N MET A 563 -32.13 -3.62 6.87
CA MET A 563 -31.17 -4.45 6.13
C MET A 563 -31.24 -5.89 6.68
N ARG A 564 -31.73 -6.81 5.91
CA ARG A 564 -31.63 -8.26 6.14
C ARG A 564 -30.43 -8.79 5.36
#